data_c1a703143d510907fd0ac58e614c0f49
#
_entry.id   c1a703143d510907fd0ac58e614c0f49
#
_cell.length_a   1.000
_cell.length_b   1.000
_cell.length_c   1.000
_cell.angle_alpha   90.00
_cell.angle_beta   90.00
_cell.angle_gamma   90.00
#
_symmetry.space_group_name_H-M   'P 1'
#
loop_
_entity.id
_entity.type
_entity.pdbx_description
1 polymer ?
#
loop_
_entity_poly.entity_id
_entity_poly.type
_entity_poly.pdbx_seq_one_letter_code
_entity_poly.pdbx_strand_id
1 'polypeptide(L)'
;MQSTEQKIERAALAGLAAASMDERERSTDISLAELAALVETAGGQPVVTLLQNKPTPDPRTFLGEGKVAELKELILANDCDLAVFDNELSPSQMRVLEEELGVRVLDRSGLILDIFAQRAQTREGQLQVELAQYQYLLPRLTGMWTHLVRQTASGGSSPIGTRGPGETPLETDRRAKLK
;
A
#
# COMPACT_ATOMS: atom_id res chain seq x y z
N MET A 1 26.30 -15.48 13.27
CA MET A 1 25.64 -14.24 12.81
C MET A 1 24.68 -14.60 11.70
N GLN A 2 23.40 -14.73 12.02
CA GLN A 2 22.39 -14.81 10.99
C GLN A 2 22.17 -13.37 10.51
N SER A 3 22.62 -13.07 9.29
CA SER A 3 22.19 -11.86 8.63
C SER A 3 20.69 -11.98 8.41
N THR A 4 19.92 -11.22 9.14
CA THR A 4 18.51 -10.99 8.85
C THR A 4 18.47 -10.27 7.51
N GLU A 5 18.46 -11.03 6.42
CA GLU A 5 18.14 -10.47 5.12
C GLU A 5 16.73 -9.88 5.26
N GLN A 6 16.65 -8.56 5.23
CA GLN A 6 15.37 -7.87 5.19
C GLN A 6 14.67 -8.31 3.91
N LYS A 7 13.59 -9.06 4.06
CA LYS A 7 12.77 -9.45 2.92
C LYS A 7 12.22 -8.18 2.26
N ILE A 8 12.62 -7.94 1.01
CA ILE A 8 12.09 -6.83 0.23
C ILE A 8 10.64 -7.16 -0.14
N GLU A 9 9.70 -6.28 0.19
CA GLU A 9 8.30 -6.46 -0.16
C GLU A 9 8.10 -6.33 -1.67
N ARG A 10 7.42 -7.31 -2.22
CA ARG A 10 7.09 -7.38 -3.65
C ARG A 10 5.70 -6.81 -3.87
N ALA A 11 5.59 -5.84 -4.76
CA ALA A 11 4.36 -5.09 -4.98
C ALA A 11 3.77 -5.36 -6.37
N ALA A 12 2.46 -5.59 -6.39
CA ALA A 12 1.66 -5.55 -7.60
C ALA A 12 1.05 -4.15 -7.72
N LEU A 13 1.20 -3.54 -8.89
CA LEU A 13 0.67 -2.20 -9.16
C LEU A 13 -0.59 -2.31 -10.01
N ALA A 14 -1.60 -1.54 -9.66
CA ALA A 14 -2.85 -1.51 -10.42
C ALA A 14 -3.34 -0.07 -10.60
N GLY A 15 -3.93 0.19 -11.73
CA GLY A 15 -4.51 1.48 -12.03
C GLY A 15 -5.75 1.36 -12.90
N LEU A 16 -6.61 2.36 -12.80
CA LEU A 16 -7.85 2.47 -13.58
C LEU A 16 -7.87 3.80 -14.34
N ALA A 17 -8.21 3.71 -15.62
CA ALA A 17 -8.55 4.86 -16.43
C ALA A 17 -10.03 4.78 -16.79
N ALA A 18 -10.88 5.40 -15.98
CA ALA A 18 -12.32 5.43 -16.23
C ALA A 18 -12.73 6.71 -16.97
N ALA A 19 -13.61 6.58 -17.96
CA ALA A 19 -14.09 7.71 -18.73
C ALA A 19 -14.82 8.76 -17.87
N SER A 20 -15.47 8.33 -16.78
CA SER A 20 -16.17 9.20 -15.82
C SER A 20 -15.24 9.96 -14.86
N MET A 21 -13.96 9.58 -14.79
CA MET A 21 -12.98 10.23 -13.92
C MET A 21 -12.39 11.45 -14.59
N ASP A 22 -11.95 12.43 -13.78
CA ASP A 22 -11.13 13.53 -14.27
C ASP A 22 -9.86 12.96 -14.94
N GLU A 23 -9.43 13.58 -16.04
CA GLU A 23 -8.22 13.15 -16.76
C GLU A 23 -6.97 13.06 -15.88
N ARG A 24 -6.87 13.95 -14.88
CA ARG A 24 -5.75 13.98 -13.93
C ARG A 24 -5.74 12.79 -12.97
N GLU A 25 -6.90 12.20 -12.74
CA GLU A 25 -7.06 11.07 -11.82
C GLU A 25 -6.94 9.72 -12.51
N ARG A 26 -6.99 9.71 -13.84
CA ARG A 26 -6.87 8.48 -14.64
C ARG A 26 -5.44 7.97 -14.63
N SER A 27 -5.30 6.66 -14.39
CA SER A 27 -4.01 6.01 -14.54
C SER A 27 -3.58 5.95 -16.00
N THR A 28 -2.28 6.10 -16.21
CA THR A 28 -1.62 5.94 -17.51
C THR A 28 -0.38 5.06 -17.32
N ASP A 29 0.23 4.62 -18.39
CA ASP A 29 1.51 3.91 -18.33
C ASP A 29 2.58 4.77 -17.65
N ILE A 30 2.55 6.07 -17.87
CA ILE A 30 3.48 7.03 -17.23
C ILE A 30 3.20 7.14 -15.74
N SER A 31 1.94 7.29 -15.32
CA SER A 31 1.61 7.39 -13.89
C SER A 31 1.93 6.10 -13.14
N LEU A 32 1.75 4.94 -13.76
CA LEU A 32 2.12 3.65 -13.19
C LEU A 32 3.64 3.47 -13.10
N ALA A 33 4.41 4.00 -14.06
CA ALA A 33 5.87 4.02 -13.97
C ALA A 33 6.35 4.93 -12.81
N GLU A 34 5.70 6.06 -12.60
CA GLU A 34 5.94 6.93 -11.44
C GLU A 34 5.61 6.21 -10.13
N LEU A 35 4.50 5.49 -10.09
CA LEU A 35 4.11 4.68 -8.93
C LEU A 35 5.16 3.61 -8.63
N ALA A 36 5.69 2.94 -9.65
CA ALA A 36 6.77 1.96 -9.50
C ALA A 36 8.01 2.60 -8.85
N ALA A 37 8.40 3.81 -9.28
CA ALA A 37 9.51 4.53 -8.68
C ALA A 37 9.23 4.91 -7.22
N LEU A 38 7.99 5.26 -6.87
CA LEU A 38 7.59 5.53 -5.49
C LEU A 38 7.66 4.27 -4.61
N VAL A 39 7.29 3.11 -5.14
CA VAL A 39 7.41 1.82 -4.43
C VAL A 39 8.88 1.53 -4.14
N GLU A 40 9.77 1.72 -5.10
CA GLU A 40 11.22 1.55 -4.90
C GLU A 40 11.75 2.52 -3.83
N THR A 41 11.31 3.77 -3.87
CA THR A 41 11.67 4.79 -2.86
C THR A 41 11.22 4.36 -1.46
N ALA A 42 10.07 3.70 -1.35
CA ALA A 42 9.57 3.17 -0.07
C ALA A 42 10.30 1.90 0.39
N GLY A 43 11.20 1.35 -0.41
CA GLY A 43 11.96 0.15 -0.11
C GLY A 43 11.34 -1.15 -0.62
N GLY A 44 10.34 -1.08 -1.48
CA GLY A 44 9.70 -2.22 -2.11
C GLY A 44 10.23 -2.51 -3.51
N GLN A 45 9.78 -3.61 -4.08
CA GLN A 45 10.08 -4.01 -5.45
C GLN A 45 8.80 -4.10 -6.27
N PRO A 46 8.60 -3.24 -7.29
CA PRO A 46 7.47 -3.39 -8.20
C PRO A 46 7.71 -4.61 -9.11
N VAL A 47 6.74 -5.52 -9.16
CA VAL A 47 6.89 -6.81 -9.87
C VAL A 47 5.92 -6.93 -11.04
N VAL A 48 4.67 -6.55 -10.85
CA VAL A 48 3.64 -6.62 -11.89
C VAL A 48 2.88 -5.30 -11.94
N THR A 49 2.36 -4.99 -13.13
CA THR A 49 1.58 -3.77 -13.37
C THR A 49 0.36 -4.13 -14.20
N LEU A 50 -0.81 -3.63 -13.77
CA LEU A 50 -2.07 -3.86 -14.45
C LEU A 50 -2.82 -2.52 -14.60
N LEU A 51 -3.24 -2.23 -15.83
CA LEU A 51 -4.05 -1.05 -16.14
C LEU A 51 -5.37 -1.50 -16.76
N GLN A 52 -6.48 -1.01 -16.23
CA GLN A 52 -7.80 -1.25 -16.80
C GLN A 52 -8.42 0.05 -17.32
N ASN A 53 -9.04 -0.02 -18.48
CA ASN A 53 -9.89 1.02 -19.00
C ASN A 53 -11.35 0.60 -18.82
N LYS A 54 -12.17 1.47 -18.24
CA LYS A 54 -13.59 1.26 -18.01
C LYS A 54 -14.37 2.55 -18.20
N PRO A 55 -15.71 2.47 -18.43
CA PRO A 55 -16.54 3.67 -18.41
C PRO A 55 -16.61 4.32 -17.02
N THR A 56 -16.78 3.53 -15.97
CA THR A 56 -16.90 3.98 -14.57
C THR A 56 -16.18 3.02 -13.63
N PRO A 57 -15.67 3.51 -12.48
CA PRO A 57 -15.15 2.63 -11.44
C PRO A 57 -16.24 1.71 -10.87
N ASP A 58 -15.87 0.52 -10.45
CA ASP A 58 -16.78 -0.35 -9.70
C ASP A 58 -16.93 0.21 -8.28
N PRO A 59 -18.16 0.41 -7.77
CA PRO A 59 -18.36 0.96 -6.44
C PRO A 59 -17.80 0.09 -5.30
N ARG A 60 -17.73 -1.22 -5.51
CA ARG A 60 -17.29 -2.20 -4.52
C ARG A 60 -15.79 -2.46 -4.59
N THR A 61 -15.26 -2.73 -5.78
CA THR A 61 -13.88 -3.19 -5.97
C THR A 61 -13.00 -2.22 -6.76
N PHE A 62 -13.52 -1.09 -7.18
CA PHE A 62 -12.85 -0.09 -8.00
C PHE A 62 -12.51 -0.59 -9.42
N LEU A 63 -11.79 -1.71 -9.53
CA LEU A 63 -11.58 -2.45 -10.78
C LEU A 63 -12.79 -3.35 -11.07
N GLY A 64 -12.97 -3.76 -12.32
CA GLY A 64 -13.95 -4.79 -12.66
C GLY A 64 -13.59 -6.14 -12.01
N GLU A 65 -14.62 -6.97 -11.75
CA GLU A 65 -14.43 -8.26 -11.08
C GLU A 65 -13.43 -9.17 -11.80
N GLY A 66 -13.48 -9.22 -13.11
CA GLY A 66 -12.53 -9.99 -13.93
C GLY A 66 -11.09 -9.50 -13.77
N LYS A 67 -10.87 -8.20 -13.65
CA LYS A 67 -9.54 -7.63 -13.41
C LYS A 67 -9.05 -7.85 -11.99
N VAL A 68 -9.93 -7.84 -11.02
CA VAL A 68 -9.59 -8.23 -9.64
C VAL A 68 -9.12 -9.69 -9.59
N ALA A 69 -9.82 -10.60 -10.27
CA ALA A 69 -9.41 -12.00 -10.37
C ALA A 69 -8.06 -12.16 -11.09
N GLU A 70 -7.84 -11.43 -12.16
CA GLU A 70 -6.55 -11.40 -12.88
C GLU A 70 -5.42 -10.89 -11.99
N LEU A 71 -5.67 -9.80 -11.25
CA LEU A 71 -4.70 -9.24 -10.31
C LEU A 71 -4.36 -10.22 -9.19
N LYS A 72 -5.34 -10.92 -8.66
CA LYS A 72 -5.13 -11.97 -7.66
C LYS A 72 -4.23 -13.09 -8.17
N GLU A 73 -4.46 -13.55 -9.40
CA GLU A 73 -3.62 -14.56 -10.03
C GLU A 73 -2.18 -14.09 -10.21
N LEU A 74 -1.99 -12.84 -10.65
CA LEU A 74 -0.67 -12.23 -10.79
C LEU A 74 0.07 -12.11 -9.44
N ILE A 75 -0.66 -11.73 -8.38
CA ILE A 75 -0.11 -11.64 -7.02
C ILE A 75 0.38 -13.02 -6.56
N LEU A 76 -0.42 -14.07 -6.75
CA LEU A 76 -0.05 -15.42 -6.36
C LEU A 76 1.12 -15.95 -7.20
N ALA A 77 1.10 -15.74 -8.52
CA ALA A 77 2.14 -16.23 -9.42
C ALA A 77 3.49 -15.55 -9.20
N ASN A 78 3.51 -14.33 -8.71
CA ASN A 78 4.71 -13.52 -8.50
C ASN A 78 5.09 -13.34 -7.03
N ASP A 79 4.45 -14.03 -6.13
CA ASP A 79 4.67 -13.93 -4.68
C ASP A 79 4.66 -12.48 -4.18
N CYS A 80 3.66 -11.71 -4.60
CA CYS A 80 3.52 -10.33 -4.16
C CYS A 80 3.01 -10.27 -2.71
N ASP A 81 3.57 -9.35 -1.94
CA ASP A 81 3.24 -9.14 -0.53
C ASP A 81 2.17 -8.05 -0.34
N LEU A 82 2.04 -7.16 -1.31
CA LEU A 82 1.05 -6.08 -1.28
C LEU A 82 0.63 -5.69 -2.69
N ALA A 83 -0.51 -5.02 -2.77
CA ALA A 83 -1.00 -4.37 -3.97
C ALA A 83 -1.06 -2.86 -3.74
N VAL A 84 -0.57 -2.08 -4.70
CA VAL A 84 -0.59 -0.62 -4.64
C VAL A 84 -1.39 -0.10 -5.82
N PHE A 85 -2.42 0.69 -5.51
CA PHE A 85 -3.29 1.30 -6.51
C PHE A 85 -2.84 2.72 -6.79
N ASP A 86 -2.78 3.05 -8.06
CA ASP A 86 -2.38 4.38 -8.53
C ASP A 86 -3.45 5.45 -8.24
N ASN A 87 -4.70 5.02 -8.13
CA ASN A 87 -5.85 5.87 -7.86
C ASN A 87 -6.21 5.86 -6.38
N GLU A 88 -6.91 6.89 -5.93
CA GLU A 88 -7.43 6.94 -4.57
C GLU A 88 -8.59 5.96 -4.38
N LEU A 89 -8.55 5.18 -3.31
CA LEU A 89 -9.58 4.20 -2.97
C LEU A 89 -10.38 4.67 -1.76
N SER A 90 -11.68 4.39 -1.76
CA SER A 90 -12.48 4.56 -0.54
C SER A 90 -12.09 3.51 0.51
N PRO A 91 -12.33 3.76 1.81
CA PRO A 91 -12.06 2.77 2.84
C PRO A 91 -12.78 1.44 2.61
N SER A 92 -14.00 1.46 2.12
CA SER A 92 -14.78 0.25 1.82
C SER A 92 -14.21 -0.52 0.64
N GLN A 93 -13.79 0.14 -0.43
CA GLN A 93 -13.12 -0.49 -1.56
C GLN A 93 -11.81 -1.15 -1.12
N MET A 94 -11.04 -0.48 -0.30
CA MET A 94 -9.77 -0.98 0.21
C MET A 94 -9.96 -2.26 1.01
N ARG A 95 -10.96 -2.32 1.90
CA ARG A 95 -11.27 -3.52 2.68
C ARG A 95 -11.68 -4.69 1.80
N VAL A 96 -12.57 -4.45 0.83
CA VAL A 96 -13.03 -5.49 -0.09
C VAL A 96 -11.87 -6.02 -0.93
N LEU A 97 -11.01 -5.14 -1.44
CA LEU A 97 -9.84 -5.53 -2.21
C LEU A 97 -8.85 -6.35 -1.38
N GLU A 98 -8.63 -6.02 -0.13
CA GLU A 98 -7.78 -6.82 0.77
C GLU A 98 -8.35 -8.23 0.97
N GLU A 99 -9.66 -8.36 1.15
CA GLU A 99 -10.32 -9.66 1.26
C GLU A 99 -10.21 -10.47 -0.03
N GLU A 100 -10.46 -9.84 -1.17
CA GLU A 100 -10.44 -10.50 -2.48
C GLU A 100 -9.02 -10.88 -2.92
N LEU A 101 -8.04 -10.01 -2.70
CA LEU A 101 -6.67 -10.22 -3.13
C LEU A 101 -5.83 -11.02 -2.13
N GLY A 102 -6.21 -11.03 -0.88
CA GLY A 102 -5.50 -11.76 0.19
C GLY A 102 -4.18 -11.12 0.61
N VAL A 103 -3.91 -9.89 0.20
CA VAL A 103 -2.73 -9.11 0.57
C VAL A 103 -3.13 -7.71 1.02
N ARG A 104 -2.20 -7.00 1.66
CA ARG A 104 -2.43 -5.59 1.99
C ARG A 104 -2.63 -4.77 0.72
N VAL A 105 -3.49 -3.77 0.83
CA VAL A 105 -3.78 -2.84 -0.26
C VAL A 105 -3.47 -1.43 0.22
N LEU A 106 -2.71 -0.71 -0.59
CA LEU A 106 -2.45 0.72 -0.42
C LEU A 106 -2.89 1.45 -1.69
N ASP A 107 -3.25 2.70 -1.55
CA ASP A 107 -3.35 3.62 -2.68
C ASP A 107 -2.12 4.53 -2.74
N ARG A 108 -2.05 5.37 -3.76
CA ARG A 108 -0.93 6.31 -3.94
C ARG A 108 -0.73 7.19 -2.71
N SER A 109 -1.80 7.70 -2.12
CA SER A 109 -1.74 8.55 -0.93
C SER A 109 -1.13 7.84 0.27
N GLY A 110 -1.54 6.59 0.50
CA GLY A 110 -0.97 5.77 1.58
C GLY A 110 0.52 5.50 1.39
N LEU A 111 0.95 5.23 0.16
CA LEU A 111 2.36 5.03 -0.16
C LEU A 111 3.19 6.31 0.05
N ILE A 112 2.68 7.45 -0.39
CA ILE A 112 3.36 8.74 -0.19
C ILE A 112 3.50 9.08 1.29
N LEU A 113 2.46 8.82 2.10
CA LEU A 113 2.54 9.01 3.54
C LEU A 113 3.60 8.12 4.19
N ASP A 114 3.74 6.89 3.73
CA ASP A 114 4.79 5.98 4.20
C ASP A 114 6.19 6.54 3.90
N ILE A 115 6.40 7.07 2.71
CA ILE A 115 7.67 7.68 2.32
C ILE A 115 7.97 8.92 3.18
N PHE A 116 6.98 9.77 3.43
CA PHE A 116 7.14 10.93 4.31
C PHE A 116 7.45 10.50 5.74
N ALA A 117 6.83 9.44 6.24
CA ALA A 117 7.13 8.91 7.56
C ALA A 117 8.59 8.46 7.70
N GLN A 118 9.15 7.84 6.66
CA GLN A 118 10.55 7.44 6.63
C GLN A 118 11.52 8.62 6.64
N ARG A 119 11.14 9.75 6.03
CA ARG A 119 12.01 10.90 5.79
C ARG A 119 11.84 12.04 6.79
N ALA A 120 10.81 12.04 7.61
CA ALA A 120 10.57 13.10 8.58
C ALA A 120 11.64 13.08 9.67
N GLN A 121 12.47 14.14 9.73
CA GLN A 121 13.60 14.23 10.65
C GLN A 121 13.38 15.23 11.79
N THR A 122 12.56 16.25 11.56
CA THR A 122 12.23 17.23 12.60
C THR A 122 10.99 16.80 13.38
N ARG A 123 10.90 17.20 14.66
CA ARG A 123 9.73 16.90 15.48
C ARG A 123 8.44 17.48 14.88
N GLU A 124 8.49 18.70 14.36
CA GLU A 124 7.35 19.32 13.69
C GLU A 124 6.94 18.54 12.44
N GLY A 125 7.89 18.17 11.59
CA GLY A 125 7.65 17.34 10.42
C GLY A 125 7.07 15.97 10.78
N GLN A 126 7.60 15.32 11.81
CA GLN A 126 7.09 14.04 12.33
C GLN A 126 5.65 14.17 12.81
N LEU A 127 5.31 15.22 13.54
CA LEU A 127 3.95 15.48 14.04
C LEU A 127 2.96 15.73 12.88
N GLN A 128 3.39 16.48 11.86
CA GLN A 128 2.58 16.74 10.68
C GLN A 128 2.28 15.44 9.90
N VAL A 129 3.29 14.60 9.71
CA VAL A 129 3.12 13.29 9.05
C VAL A 129 2.23 12.38 9.88
N GLU A 130 2.43 12.35 11.18
CA GLU A 130 1.61 11.54 12.11
C GLU A 130 0.14 11.97 12.03
N LEU A 131 -0.15 13.26 12.04
CA LEU A 131 -1.51 13.77 11.86
C LEU A 131 -2.12 13.32 10.53
N ALA A 132 -1.38 13.47 9.44
CA ALA A 132 -1.84 13.03 8.12
C ALA A 132 -2.07 11.51 8.06
N GLN A 133 -1.21 10.73 8.71
CA GLN A 133 -1.38 9.28 8.84
C GLN A 133 -2.64 8.90 9.61
N TYR A 134 -2.94 9.57 10.72
CA TYR A 134 -4.17 9.34 11.47
C TYR A 134 -5.40 9.68 10.65
N GLN A 135 -5.40 10.79 9.94
CA GLN A 135 -6.50 11.18 9.06
C GLN A 135 -6.74 10.16 7.93
N TYR A 136 -5.69 9.54 7.43
CA TYR A 136 -5.77 8.50 6.42
C TYR A 136 -6.20 7.15 7.02
N LEU A 137 -5.62 6.75 8.15
CA LEU A 137 -5.79 5.42 8.74
C LEU A 137 -7.11 5.24 9.49
N LEU A 138 -7.60 6.28 10.22
CA LEU A 138 -8.78 6.15 11.07
C LEU A 138 -10.00 5.55 10.35
N PRO A 139 -10.40 6.01 9.16
CA PRO A 139 -11.53 5.42 8.46
C PRO A 139 -11.23 4.03 7.88
N ARG A 140 -9.97 3.58 7.87
CA ARG A 140 -9.50 2.32 7.25
C ARG A 140 -9.12 1.24 8.26
N LEU A 141 -9.20 1.50 9.55
CA LEU A 141 -8.65 0.63 10.61
C LEU A 141 -9.26 -0.77 10.68
N THR A 142 -10.50 -0.95 10.28
CA THR A 142 -11.25 -2.20 10.52
C THR A 142 -10.64 -3.41 9.80
N GLY A 143 -10.04 -3.24 8.62
CA GLY A 143 -9.40 -4.32 7.86
C GLY A 143 -7.90 -4.45 8.10
N MET A 144 -7.21 -3.33 8.30
CA MET A 144 -5.74 -3.28 8.44
C MET A 144 -5.22 -3.94 9.71
N TRP A 145 -6.00 -3.94 10.78
CA TRP A 145 -5.59 -4.52 12.06
C TRP A 145 -5.19 -5.99 11.94
N THR A 146 -5.95 -6.77 11.20
CA THR A 146 -5.66 -8.20 11.01
C THR A 146 -4.32 -8.43 10.31
N HIS A 147 -4.02 -7.64 9.31
CA HIS A 147 -2.75 -7.72 8.58
C HIS A 147 -1.56 -7.26 9.43
N LEU A 148 -1.71 -6.20 10.21
CA LEU A 148 -0.68 -5.71 11.12
C LEU A 148 -0.29 -6.77 12.15
N VAL A 149 -1.25 -7.45 12.74
CA VAL A 149 -1.02 -8.52 13.73
C VAL A 149 -0.26 -9.69 13.10
N ARG A 150 -0.62 -10.09 11.88
CA ARG A 150 0.06 -11.19 11.18
C ARG A 150 1.50 -10.86 10.82
N GLN A 151 1.79 -9.62 10.46
CA GLN A 151 3.12 -9.21 10.02
C GLN A 151 4.08 -8.93 11.17
N THR A 152 3.59 -8.43 12.30
CA THR A 152 4.41 -8.25 13.49
C THR A 152 4.85 -9.58 14.11
N ALA A 153 4.12 -10.65 13.87
CA ALA A 153 4.49 -12.00 14.34
C ALA A 153 5.67 -12.60 13.57
N SER A 154 6.02 -12.10 12.39
CA SER A 154 7.07 -12.68 11.54
C SER A 154 8.47 -12.07 11.70
N GLY A 155 8.64 -11.07 12.55
CA GLY A 155 9.95 -10.49 12.91
C GLY A 155 10.72 -9.90 11.73
N GLY A 156 10.45 -8.67 11.36
CA GLY A 156 11.13 -7.95 10.30
C GLY A 156 11.01 -6.44 10.45
N SER A 157 11.53 -5.71 9.45
CA SER A 157 11.29 -4.27 9.39
C SER A 157 9.80 -3.98 9.23
N SER A 158 9.36 -2.82 9.71
CA SER A 158 7.97 -2.39 9.55
C SER A 158 7.51 -2.49 8.11
N PRO A 159 6.38 -3.15 7.84
CA PRO A 159 5.83 -3.19 6.50
C PRO A 159 5.51 -1.80 5.94
N ILE A 160 5.59 -1.66 4.64
CA ILE A 160 5.21 -0.43 3.95
C ILE A 160 3.76 -0.07 4.32
N GLY A 161 3.50 1.19 4.65
CA GLY A 161 2.19 1.71 5.05
C GLY A 161 1.88 1.59 6.53
N THR A 162 2.75 0.97 7.34
CA THR A 162 2.56 0.81 8.79
C THR A 162 3.56 1.59 9.63
N ARG A 163 4.49 2.29 8.99
CA ARG A 163 5.57 3.00 9.67
C ARG A 163 5.08 4.29 10.31
N GLY A 164 5.48 4.49 11.57
CA GLY A 164 5.32 5.78 12.23
C GLY A 164 6.42 6.76 11.82
N PRO A 165 6.21 8.09 12.00
CA PRO A 165 7.19 9.10 11.63
C PRO A 165 8.50 8.93 12.41
N GLY A 166 9.63 8.79 11.69
CA GLY A 166 10.94 8.67 12.30
C GLY A 166 11.18 7.39 13.09
N GLU A 167 10.28 6.40 13.00
CA GLU A 167 10.48 5.11 13.66
C GLU A 167 11.55 4.29 12.94
N THR A 168 12.51 3.82 13.72
CA THR A 168 13.44 2.81 13.24
C THR A 168 12.79 1.42 13.31
N PRO A 169 13.26 0.45 12.52
CA PRO A 169 12.77 -0.94 12.61
C PRO A 169 12.83 -1.52 14.04
N LEU A 170 13.80 -1.11 14.83
CA LEU A 170 13.97 -1.52 16.22
C LEU A 170 12.88 -0.97 17.14
N GLU A 171 12.46 0.27 16.94
CA GLU A 171 11.42 0.91 17.75
C GLU A 171 10.05 0.31 17.48
N THR A 172 9.77 0.00 16.22
CA THR A 172 8.54 -0.68 15.83
C THR A 172 8.48 -2.09 16.42
N ASP A 173 9.59 -2.81 16.39
CA ASP A 173 9.71 -4.14 16.99
C ASP A 173 9.52 -4.11 18.52
N ARG A 174 10.01 -3.07 19.19
CA ARG A 174 9.78 -2.86 20.62
C ARG A 174 8.30 -2.65 20.94
N ARG A 175 7.61 -1.85 20.18
CA ARG A 175 6.16 -1.62 20.36
C ARG A 175 5.35 -2.89 20.16
N ALA A 176 5.70 -3.69 19.17
CA ALA A 176 5.05 -4.97 18.92
C ALA A 176 5.22 -5.97 20.07
N LYS A 177 6.36 -5.94 20.76
CA LYS A 177 6.66 -6.82 21.90
C LYS A 177 6.05 -6.36 23.23
N LEU A 178 5.63 -5.11 23.34
CA LEU A 178 5.02 -4.54 24.55
C LEU A 178 3.48 -4.66 24.57
N LYS A 179 2.89 -5.20 23.54
CA LYS A 179 1.47 -5.53 23.44
C LYS A 179 1.27 -7.04 23.51
#